data_c8ad8d858ff475e13ae0c7b86a72cea2
#
_entry.id   c8ad8d858ff475e13ae0c7b86a72cea2
#
_cell.length_a   1.000
_cell.length_b   1.000
_cell.length_c   1.000
_cell.angle_alpha   90.00
_cell.angle_beta   90.00
_cell.angle_gamma   90.00
#
_symmetry.space_group_name_H-M   'P 1'
#
loop_
_entity.id
_entity.type
_entity.pdbx_description
1 polymer ?
#
loop_
_entity_poly.entity_id
_entity_poly.type
_entity_poly.pdbx_seq_one_letter_code
_entity_poly.pdbx_strand_id
1 'polypeptide(L)'
;VKARLAELSQNFPDDIQYIVPYDTSRFVGVAIGKVLQTLVEAVVLVFLVMWLFLQNLRYTLIPTIVVPVCLAGTLAVMYALGFSVNVLTMFGMVLAIGILVDDAIVVVENVERIMAEEGLGPFDATVKAMQQVSGAIVGITLVLAAVFLPLAFMSGSVGVIYRQFSLSLAVSILFSGFLALTFTPALCATLLKPVPADHAAPRRGFFGWFNRRFAGLTGRFAGLNQ
;
A
#
# COMPACT_ATOMS: atom_id res chain seq x y z
N VAL A 1 -3.00 33.19 6.93
CA VAL A 1 -3.92 34.32 6.58
C VAL A 1 -4.73 34.74 7.79
N LYS A 2 -5.51 33.84 8.44
CA LYS A 2 -6.37 34.19 9.59
C LYS A 2 -5.59 34.79 10.76
N ALA A 3 -4.47 34.20 11.15
CA ALA A 3 -3.63 34.74 12.22
C ALA A 3 -3.13 36.16 11.88
N ARG A 4 -2.75 36.39 10.62
CA ARG A 4 -2.31 37.72 10.16
C ARG A 4 -3.46 38.74 10.10
N LEU A 5 -4.67 38.28 9.72
CA LEU A 5 -5.86 39.12 9.76
C LEU A 5 -6.23 39.51 11.21
N ALA A 6 -6.17 38.56 12.13
CA ALA A 6 -6.41 38.82 13.55
C ALA A 6 -5.39 39.77 14.17
N GLU A 7 -4.13 39.70 13.76
CA GLU A 7 -3.08 40.65 14.16
C GLU A 7 -3.33 42.07 13.58
N LEU A 8 -3.66 42.13 12.29
CA LEU A 8 -3.94 43.41 11.64
C LEU A 8 -5.22 44.06 12.12
N SER A 9 -6.22 43.28 12.52
CA SER A 9 -7.51 43.79 13.02
C SER A 9 -7.37 44.56 14.34
N GLN A 10 -6.30 44.37 15.08
CA GLN A 10 -6.01 45.18 16.29
C GLN A 10 -5.72 46.61 15.98
N ASN A 11 -5.33 46.94 14.75
CA ASN A 11 -5.04 48.27 14.27
C ASN A 11 -6.15 48.88 13.40
N PHE A 12 -7.32 48.20 13.33
CA PHE A 12 -8.45 48.73 12.56
C PHE A 12 -9.16 49.82 13.36
N PRO A 13 -9.69 50.86 12.69
CA PRO A 13 -10.61 51.81 13.30
C PRO A 13 -11.83 51.09 13.86
N ASP A 14 -12.46 51.64 14.89
CA ASP A 14 -13.61 51.04 15.61
C ASP A 14 -14.80 50.71 14.68
N ASP A 15 -14.91 51.38 13.54
CA ASP A 15 -15.97 51.24 12.54
C ASP A 15 -15.70 50.14 11.53
N ILE A 16 -14.53 49.48 11.55
CA ILE A 16 -14.14 48.46 10.55
C ILE A 16 -14.02 47.09 11.19
N GLN A 17 -14.80 46.14 10.71
CA GLN A 17 -14.66 44.72 11.05
C GLN A 17 -14.40 43.90 9.79
N TYR A 18 -13.55 42.85 9.92
CA TYR A 18 -13.38 41.93 8.84
C TYR A 18 -14.28 40.71 9.07
N ILE A 19 -14.88 40.19 7.99
CA ILE A 19 -15.68 39.00 7.99
C ILE A 19 -15.02 38.03 6.99
N VAL A 20 -14.91 36.76 7.37
CA VAL A 20 -14.51 35.69 6.47
C VAL A 20 -15.78 34.94 6.04
N PRO A 21 -16.44 35.38 4.95
CA PRO A 21 -17.75 34.84 4.56
C PRO A 21 -17.66 33.39 4.06
N TYR A 22 -16.50 32.98 3.58
CA TYR A 22 -16.28 31.65 3.06
C TYR A 22 -14.89 31.13 3.44
N ASP A 23 -14.86 30.02 4.15
CA ASP A 23 -13.64 29.37 4.62
C ASP A 23 -13.60 27.91 4.23
N THR A 24 -12.90 27.61 3.16
CA THR A 24 -12.68 26.24 2.68
C THR A 24 -11.67 25.43 3.50
N SER A 25 -10.86 26.08 4.32
CA SER A 25 -9.78 25.40 5.07
C SER A 25 -10.34 24.36 6.05
N ARG A 26 -11.51 24.61 6.63
CA ARG A 26 -12.19 23.65 7.51
C ARG A 26 -12.61 22.40 6.76
N PHE A 27 -13.18 22.58 5.55
CA PHE A 27 -13.57 21.46 4.69
C PHE A 27 -12.35 20.62 4.27
N VAL A 28 -11.27 21.27 3.84
CA VAL A 28 -10.02 20.60 3.47
C VAL A 28 -9.44 19.84 4.66
N GLY A 29 -9.42 20.45 5.86
CA GLY A 29 -8.94 19.77 7.07
C GLY A 29 -9.74 18.53 7.42
N VAL A 30 -11.07 18.59 7.34
CA VAL A 30 -11.96 17.43 7.56
C VAL A 30 -11.72 16.36 6.49
N ALA A 31 -11.59 16.76 5.22
CA ALA A 31 -11.34 15.83 4.12
C ALA A 31 -10.00 15.09 4.29
N ILE A 32 -8.91 15.80 4.62
CA ILE A 32 -7.60 15.17 4.90
C ILE A 32 -7.70 14.22 6.10
N GLY A 33 -8.35 14.64 7.19
CA GLY A 33 -8.56 13.77 8.36
C GLY A 33 -9.33 12.50 8.00
N LYS A 34 -10.36 12.60 7.15
CA LYS A 34 -11.13 11.44 6.68
C LYS A 34 -10.29 10.50 5.82
N VAL A 35 -9.46 11.04 4.94
CA VAL A 35 -8.57 10.22 4.11
C VAL A 35 -7.52 9.52 4.96
N LEU A 36 -6.93 10.19 5.95
CA LEU A 36 -6.00 9.56 6.90
C LEU A 36 -6.67 8.41 7.67
N GLN A 37 -7.91 8.61 8.12
CA GLN A 37 -8.70 7.55 8.75
C GLN A 37 -8.87 6.35 7.79
N THR A 38 -9.30 6.62 6.55
CA THR A 38 -9.48 5.57 5.52
C THR A 38 -8.17 4.82 5.24
N LEU A 39 -7.04 5.52 5.25
CA LEU A 39 -5.71 4.94 5.06
C LEU A 39 -5.38 3.94 6.18
N VAL A 40 -5.63 4.30 7.43
CA VAL A 40 -5.46 3.39 8.57
C VAL A 40 -6.42 2.21 8.47
N GLU A 41 -7.69 2.44 8.15
CA GLU A 41 -8.70 1.39 7.95
C GLU A 41 -8.27 0.41 6.85
N ALA A 42 -7.72 0.91 5.73
CA ALA A 42 -7.22 0.09 4.64
C ALA A 42 -6.04 -0.80 5.07
N VAL A 43 -5.07 -0.25 5.80
CA VAL A 43 -3.93 -1.02 6.32
C VAL A 43 -4.40 -2.11 7.29
N VAL A 44 -5.34 -1.80 8.19
CA VAL A 44 -5.92 -2.78 9.12
C VAL A 44 -6.67 -3.88 8.36
N LEU A 45 -7.47 -3.50 7.36
CA LEU A 45 -8.22 -4.47 6.54
C LEU A 45 -7.26 -5.42 5.81
N VAL A 46 -6.23 -4.86 5.18
CA VAL A 46 -5.19 -5.64 4.49
C VAL A 46 -4.50 -6.59 5.46
N PHE A 47 -4.10 -6.10 6.63
CA PHE A 47 -3.52 -6.95 7.68
C PHE A 47 -4.44 -8.12 8.05
N LEU A 48 -5.73 -7.86 8.27
CA LEU A 48 -6.69 -8.90 8.66
C LEU A 48 -6.89 -9.94 7.55
N VAL A 49 -7.02 -9.49 6.29
CA VAL A 49 -7.16 -10.39 5.14
C VAL A 49 -5.90 -11.24 4.98
N MET A 50 -4.73 -10.62 5.01
CA MET A 50 -3.46 -11.33 4.92
C MET A 50 -3.29 -12.36 6.06
N TRP A 51 -3.61 -11.96 7.28
CA TRP A 51 -3.54 -12.85 8.44
C TRP A 51 -4.50 -14.05 8.32
N LEU A 52 -5.67 -13.83 7.73
CA LEU A 52 -6.63 -14.90 7.47
C LEU A 52 -6.10 -15.93 6.46
N PHE A 53 -5.41 -15.49 5.41
CA PHE A 53 -4.88 -16.36 4.36
C PHE A 53 -3.53 -16.99 4.74
N LEU A 54 -2.57 -16.21 5.17
CA LEU A 54 -1.23 -16.68 5.54
C LEU A 54 -1.22 -17.42 6.89
N GLN A 55 -2.20 -17.13 7.77
CA GLN A 55 -2.36 -17.77 9.08
C GLN A 55 -1.08 -17.78 9.94
N ASN A 56 -0.17 -16.84 9.65
CA ASN A 56 1.10 -16.68 10.34
C ASN A 56 1.41 -15.19 10.50
N LEU A 57 1.51 -14.76 11.74
CA LEU A 57 1.69 -13.34 12.08
C LEU A 57 2.99 -12.75 11.49
N ARG A 58 4.06 -13.54 11.41
CA ARG A 58 5.35 -13.06 10.89
C ARG A 58 5.31 -12.79 9.40
N TYR A 59 4.68 -13.69 8.64
CA TYR A 59 4.48 -13.51 7.19
C TYR A 59 3.58 -12.31 6.92
N THR A 60 2.54 -12.12 7.72
CA THR A 60 1.62 -10.98 7.61
C THR A 60 2.26 -9.64 7.97
N LEU A 61 3.18 -9.64 8.96
CA LEU A 61 3.86 -8.42 9.40
C LEU A 61 4.74 -7.79 8.31
N ILE A 62 5.36 -8.59 7.44
CA ILE A 62 6.27 -8.08 6.41
C ILE A 62 5.55 -7.12 5.46
N PRO A 63 4.46 -7.51 4.74
CA PRO A 63 3.72 -6.56 3.91
C PRO A 63 3.11 -5.41 4.70
N THR A 64 2.68 -5.65 5.95
CA THR A 64 2.12 -4.61 6.81
C THR A 64 3.13 -3.51 7.14
N ILE A 65 4.42 -3.84 7.30
CA ILE A 65 5.49 -2.86 7.52
C ILE A 65 5.87 -2.16 6.20
N VAL A 66 5.86 -2.88 5.08
CA VAL A 66 6.21 -2.34 3.76
C VAL A 66 5.26 -1.20 3.36
N VAL A 67 3.95 -1.32 3.64
CA VAL A 67 2.96 -0.31 3.25
C VAL A 67 3.26 1.09 3.83
N PRO A 68 3.39 1.29 5.15
CA PRO A 68 3.69 2.62 5.68
C PRO A 68 5.05 3.14 5.23
N VAL A 69 6.05 2.28 5.04
CA VAL A 69 7.36 2.69 4.49
C VAL A 69 7.21 3.19 3.06
N CYS A 70 6.42 2.49 2.24
CA CYS A 70 6.14 2.90 0.86
C CYS A 70 5.39 4.23 0.80
N LEU A 71 4.38 4.41 1.64
CA LEU A 71 3.62 5.67 1.71
C LEU A 71 4.51 6.85 2.15
N ALA A 72 5.36 6.62 3.15
CA ALA A 72 6.32 7.64 3.60
C ALA A 72 7.33 7.99 2.50
N GLY A 73 7.83 6.98 1.78
CA GLY A 73 8.72 7.19 0.64
C GLY A 73 8.04 7.94 -0.50
N THR A 74 6.79 7.60 -0.82
CA THR A 74 5.98 8.33 -1.82
C THR A 74 5.82 9.80 -1.44
N LEU A 75 5.46 10.08 -0.17
CA LEU A 75 5.35 11.45 0.33
C LEU A 75 6.68 12.21 0.25
N ALA A 76 7.78 11.56 0.58
CA ALA A 76 9.12 12.16 0.47
C ALA A 76 9.48 12.53 -0.97
N VAL A 77 9.20 11.65 -1.93
CA VAL A 77 9.43 11.92 -3.36
C VAL A 77 8.50 13.04 -3.85
N MET A 78 7.23 13.02 -3.48
CA MET A 78 6.27 14.08 -3.83
C MET A 78 6.71 15.44 -3.28
N TYR A 79 7.20 15.46 -2.04
CA TYR A 79 7.76 16.67 -1.44
C TYR A 79 9.00 17.17 -2.19
N ALA A 80 9.92 16.28 -2.55
CA ALA A 80 11.12 16.64 -3.31
C ALA A 80 10.80 17.19 -4.72
N LEU A 81 9.68 16.74 -5.32
CA LEU A 81 9.18 17.24 -6.61
C LEU A 81 8.36 18.54 -6.47
N GLY A 82 8.21 19.09 -5.26
CA GLY A 82 7.46 20.31 -5.00
C GLY A 82 5.94 20.17 -5.06
N PHE A 83 5.42 18.95 -4.98
CA PHE A 83 3.97 18.72 -4.92
C PHE A 83 3.44 18.92 -3.50
N SER A 84 2.26 19.54 -3.42
CA SER A 84 1.54 19.69 -2.15
C SER A 84 0.69 18.46 -1.85
N VAL A 85 0.62 18.09 -0.57
CA VAL A 85 -0.35 17.10 -0.10
C VAL A 85 -1.75 17.71 -0.16
N ASN A 86 -2.63 17.11 -0.93
CA ASN A 86 -4.01 17.50 -1.08
C ASN A 86 -4.93 16.27 -1.13
N VAL A 87 -6.22 16.48 -1.16
CA VAL A 87 -7.22 15.40 -1.15
C VAL A 87 -7.00 14.41 -2.28
N LEU A 88 -6.63 14.89 -3.48
CA LEU A 88 -6.41 14.04 -4.66
C LEU A 88 -5.15 13.18 -4.55
N THR A 89 -4.03 13.78 -4.09
CA THR A 89 -2.80 13.01 -3.87
C THR A 89 -3.00 11.96 -2.79
N MET A 90 -3.79 12.26 -1.75
CA MET A 90 -4.15 11.31 -0.71
C MET A 90 -5.08 10.21 -1.21
N PHE A 91 -6.05 10.51 -2.08
CA PHE A 91 -6.85 9.48 -2.76
C PHE A 91 -5.98 8.56 -3.62
N GLY A 92 -5.02 9.12 -4.36
CA GLY A 92 -4.04 8.32 -5.09
C GLY A 92 -3.28 7.35 -4.18
N MET A 93 -2.82 7.82 -3.02
CA MET A 93 -2.13 6.98 -2.04
C MET A 93 -3.04 5.88 -1.45
N VAL A 94 -4.30 6.17 -1.14
CA VAL A 94 -5.25 5.15 -0.66
C VAL A 94 -5.48 4.08 -1.73
N LEU A 95 -5.64 4.48 -2.99
CA LEU A 95 -5.80 3.54 -4.10
C LEU A 95 -4.52 2.73 -4.31
N ALA A 96 -3.35 3.37 -4.17
CA ALA A 96 -2.07 2.72 -4.29
C ALA A 96 -1.90 1.60 -3.25
N ILE A 97 -2.42 1.70 -2.02
CA ILE A 97 -2.26 0.68 -0.98
C ILE A 97 -2.65 -0.71 -1.48
N GLY A 98 -3.78 -0.83 -2.18
CA GLY A 98 -4.23 -2.11 -2.75
C GLY A 98 -3.22 -2.71 -3.74
N ILE A 99 -2.59 -1.86 -4.55
CA ILE A 99 -1.58 -2.27 -5.54
C ILE A 99 -0.24 -2.58 -4.87
N LEU A 100 0.14 -1.76 -3.87
CA LEU A 100 1.42 -1.84 -3.16
C LEU A 100 1.58 -3.16 -2.39
N VAL A 101 0.48 -3.64 -1.81
CA VAL A 101 0.49 -4.85 -0.99
C VAL A 101 0.75 -6.08 -1.85
N ASP A 102 0.23 -6.13 -3.06
CA ASP A 102 0.34 -7.29 -3.95
C ASP A 102 1.80 -7.63 -4.27
N ASP A 103 2.66 -6.65 -4.54
CA ASP A 103 4.08 -6.89 -4.81
C ASP A 103 4.78 -7.55 -3.62
N ALA A 104 4.51 -7.07 -2.41
CA ALA A 104 5.10 -7.64 -1.18
C ALA A 104 4.53 -9.02 -0.86
N ILE A 105 3.24 -9.26 -1.12
CA ILE A 105 2.59 -10.57 -0.94
C ILE A 105 3.24 -11.62 -1.83
N VAL A 106 3.40 -11.34 -3.11
CA VAL A 106 3.98 -12.26 -4.09
C VAL A 106 5.38 -12.72 -3.64
N VAL A 107 6.20 -11.80 -3.12
CA VAL A 107 7.54 -12.15 -2.60
C VAL A 107 7.41 -13.06 -1.37
N VAL A 108 6.62 -12.67 -0.37
CA VAL A 108 6.48 -13.43 0.88
C VAL A 108 5.92 -14.82 0.64
N GLU A 109 4.87 -14.92 -0.19
CA GLU A 109 4.23 -16.20 -0.53
C GLU A 109 5.18 -17.13 -1.27
N ASN A 110 5.96 -16.61 -2.22
CA ASN A 110 6.92 -17.43 -2.95
C ASN A 110 8.07 -17.91 -2.05
N VAL A 111 8.55 -17.06 -1.12
CA VAL A 111 9.54 -17.46 -0.11
C VAL A 111 8.98 -18.56 0.80
N GLU A 112 7.74 -18.39 1.30
CA GLU A 112 7.08 -19.39 2.15
C GLU A 112 6.94 -20.72 1.41
N ARG A 113 6.48 -20.70 0.17
CA ARG A 113 6.33 -21.88 -0.67
C ARG A 113 7.66 -22.64 -0.82
N ILE A 114 8.73 -21.94 -1.17
CA ILE A 114 10.05 -22.57 -1.34
C ILE A 114 10.58 -23.13 -0.01
N MET A 115 10.40 -22.42 1.10
CA MET A 115 10.77 -22.94 2.43
C MET A 115 9.98 -24.22 2.77
N ALA A 116 8.68 -24.28 2.42
CA ALA A 116 7.84 -25.43 2.73
C ALA A 116 8.11 -26.63 1.81
N GLU A 117 8.31 -26.40 0.51
CA GLU A 117 8.50 -27.46 -0.49
C GLU A 117 9.91 -28.04 -0.48
N GLU A 118 10.92 -27.19 -0.30
CA GLU A 118 12.33 -27.58 -0.45
C GLU A 118 13.09 -27.67 0.89
N GLY A 119 12.47 -27.23 2.00
CA GLY A 119 13.09 -27.25 3.32
C GLY A 119 14.29 -26.28 3.47
N LEU A 120 14.38 -25.28 2.58
CA LEU A 120 15.48 -24.31 2.61
C LEU A 120 15.34 -23.35 3.79
N GLY A 121 16.48 -22.82 4.25
CA GLY A 121 16.50 -21.72 5.21
C GLY A 121 15.93 -20.42 4.64
N PRO A 122 15.50 -19.46 5.49
CA PRO A 122 14.85 -18.23 5.03
C PRO A 122 15.71 -17.43 4.02
N PHE A 123 17.01 -17.36 4.21
CA PHE A 123 17.92 -16.65 3.32
C PHE A 123 17.98 -17.31 1.93
N ASP A 124 18.26 -18.62 1.88
CA ASP A 124 18.40 -19.36 0.62
C ASP A 124 17.07 -19.41 -0.14
N ALA A 125 15.96 -19.62 0.59
CA ALA A 125 14.62 -19.57 0.02
C ALA A 125 14.30 -18.18 -0.56
N THR A 126 14.71 -17.09 0.12
CA THR A 126 14.53 -15.74 -0.38
C THR A 126 15.33 -15.48 -1.66
N VAL A 127 16.58 -15.87 -1.70
CA VAL A 127 17.44 -15.74 -2.90
C VAL A 127 16.79 -16.46 -4.09
N LYS A 128 16.35 -17.69 -3.87
CA LYS A 128 15.68 -18.49 -4.91
C LYS A 128 14.33 -17.92 -5.34
N ALA A 129 13.53 -17.44 -4.39
CA ALA A 129 12.26 -16.77 -4.67
C ALA A 129 12.45 -15.54 -5.54
N MET A 130 13.45 -14.69 -5.20
CA MET A 130 13.73 -13.49 -5.97
C MET A 130 14.19 -13.77 -7.40
N GLN A 131 14.93 -14.85 -7.63
CA GLN A 131 15.27 -15.27 -8.99
C GLN A 131 14.04 -15.60 -9.83
N GLN A 132 12.97 -16.11 -9.22
CA GLN A 132 11.74 -16.48 -9.91
C GLN A 132 10.81 -15.29 -10.15
N VAL A 133 10.69 -14.36 -9.18
CA VAL A 133 9.65 -13.33 -9.22
C VAL A 133 10.14 -11.93 -9.61
N SER A 134 11.44 -11.64 -9.55
CA SER A 134 11.96 -10.28 -9.84
C SER A 134 11.57 -9.76 -11.21
N GLY A 135 11.65 -10.61 -12.25
CA GLY A 135 11.26 -10.21 -13.60
C GLY A 135 9.78 -9.87 -13.73
N ALA A 136 8.92 -10.64 -13.04
CA ALA A 136 7.48 -10.39 -13.02
C ALA A 136 7.16 -9.09 -12.29
N ILE A 137 7.77 -8.84 -11.12
CA ILE A 137 7.58 -7.62 -10.35
C ILE A 137 7.99 -6.39 -11.17
N VAL A 138 9.18 -6.41 -11.81
CA VAL A 138 9.61 -5.30 -12.67
C VAL A 138 8.63 -5.08 -13.82
N GLY A 139 8.17 -6.15 -14.47
CA GLY A 139 7.21 -6.07 -15.57
C GLY A 139 5.87 -5.44 -15.12
N ILE A 140 5.30 -5.93 -14.04
CA ILE A 140 4.02 -5.42 -13.50
C ILE A 140 4.17 -3.95 -13.07
N THR A 141 5.22 -3.62 -12.33
CA THR A 141 5.50 -2.24 -11.87
C THR A 141 5.59 -1.27 -13.05
N LEU A 142 6.34 -1.64 -14.11
CA LEU A 142 6.50 -0.79 -15.29
C LEU A 142 5.20 -0.64 -16.07
N VAL A 143 4.43 -1.71 -16.25
CA VAL A 143 3.14 -1.67 -16.94
C VAL A 143 2.16 -0.79 -16.18
N LEU A 144 2.03 -0.97 -14.88
CA LEU A 144 1.12 -0.15 -14.05
C LEU A 144 1.55 1.32 -14.06
N ALA A 145 2.83 1.62 -13.88
CA ALA A 145 3.33 3.00 -13.95
C ALA A 145 3.05 3.63 -15.33
N ALA A 146 3.26 2.87 -16.42
CA ALA A 146 3.02 3.33 -17.79
C ALA A 146 1.54 3.65 -18.06
N VAL A 147 0.59 2.97 -17.41
CA VAL A 147 -0.86 3.26 -17.54
C VAL A 147 -1.21 4.62 -16.94
N PHE A 148 -0.56 5.00 -15.83
CA PHE A 148 -0.85 6.28 -15.16
C PHE A 148 -0.07 7.46 -15.72
N LEU A 149 1.07 7.24 -16.36
CA LEU A 149 1.91 8.30 -16.89
C LEU A 149 1.18 9.22 -17.91
N PRO A 150 0.40 8.73 -18.87
CA PRO A 150 -0.29 9.59 -19.84
C PRO A 150 -1.25 10.60 -19.18
N LEU A 151 -1.86 10.26 -18.05
CA LEU A 151 -2.74 11.17 -17.31
C LEU A 151 -1.98 12.39 -16.74
N ALA A 152 -0.68 12.26 -16.51
CA ALA A 152 0.17 13.35 -16.04
C ALA A 152 0.43 14.42 -17.12
N PHE A 153 0.23 14.09 -18.39
CA PHE A 153 0.43 14.99 -19.51
C PHE A 153 -0.86 15.64 -20.04
N MET A 154 -2.01 15.35 -19.39
CA MET A 154 -3.26 16.01 -19.77
C MET A 154 -3.18 17.52 -19.53
N SER A 155 -3.70 18.29 -20.48
CA SER A 155 -3.76 19.75 -20.44
C SER A 155 -5.13 20.28 -19.96
N GLY A 156 -5.18 21.57 -19.64
CA GLY A 156 -6.40 22.24 -19.17
C GLY A 156 -6.66 22.08 -17.67
N SER A 157 -7.79 22.61 -17.20
CA SER A 157 -8.16 22.61 -15.76
C SER A 157 -8.30 21.19 -15.19
N VAL A 158 -8.80 20.27 -16.00
CA VAL A 158 -8.92 18.85 -15.64
C VAL A 158 -7.53 18.20 -15.52
N GLY A 159 -6.59 18.58 -16.40
CA GLY A 159 -5.22 18.10 -16.40
C GLY A 159 -4.48 18.42 -15.12
N VAL A 160 -4.67 19.61 -14.54
CA VAL A 160 -4.04 19.99 -13.26
C VAL A 160 -4.43 19.01 -12.12
N ILE A 161 -5.70 18.61 -12.12
CA ILE A 161 -6.25 17.67 -11.13
C ILE A 161 -5.68 16.27 -11.35
N TYR A 162 -5.79 15.75 -12.56
CA TYR A 162 -5.32 14.38 -12.88
C TYR A 162 -3.81 14.24 -12.79
N ARG A 163 -3.05 15.29 -13.09
CA ARG A 163 -1.58 15.27 -13.01
C ARG A 163 -1.08 14.93 -11.61
N GLN A 164 -1.61 15.59 -10.58
CA GLN A 164 -1.18 15.33 -9.20
C GLN A 164 -1.58 13.93 -8.73
N PHE A 165 -2.79 13.51 -9.06
CA PHE A 165 -3.30 12.17 -8.75
C PHE A 165 -2.47 11.08 -9.44
N SER A 166 -2.27 11.17 -10.75
CA SER A 166 -1.56 10.15 -11.52
C SER A 166 -0.07 10.07 -11.18
N LEU A 167 0.57 11.21 -10.92
CA LEU A 167 1.96 11.22 -10.50
C LEU A 167 2.13 10.62 -9.10
N SER A 168 1.22 10.89 -8.16
CA SER A 168 1.27 10.26 -6.84
C SER A 168 1.12 8.74 -6.93
N LEU A 169 0.22 8.25 -7.80
CA LEU A 169 0.06 6.83 -8.08
C LEU A 169 1.30 6.23 -8.74
N ALA A 170 1.79 6.83 -9.82
CA ALA A 170 2.96 6.32 -10.54
C ALA A 170 4.20 6.25 -9.62
N VAL A 171 4.45 7.28 -8.82
CA VAL A 171 5.54 7.30 -7.83
C VAL A 171 5.34 6.21 -6.79
N SER A 172 4.11 6.04 -6.26
CA SER A 172 3.80 4.98 -5.30
C SER A 172 4.09 3.60 -5.87
N ILE A 173 3.65 3.33 -7.10
CA ILE A 173 3.85 2.05 -7.79
C ILE A 173 5.34 1.77 -8.00
N LEU A 174 6.09 2.73 -8.52
CA LEU A 174 7.53 2.59 -8.72
C LEU A 174 8.28 2.35 -7.40
N PHE A 175 7.86 3.05 -6.33
CA PHE A 175 8.45 2.89 -5.01
C PHE A 175 8.09 1.53 -4.39
N SER A 176 6.87 1.02 -4.65
CA SER A 176 6.46 -0.34 -4.26
C SER A 176 7.35 -1.40 -4.89
N GLY A 177 7.48 -1.38 -6.21
CA GLY A 177 8.34 -2.32 -6.92
C GLY A 177 9.79 -2.27 -6.41
N PHE A 178 10.31 -1.07 -6.13
CA PHE A 178 11.64 -0.92 -5.54
C PHE A 178 11.72 -1.57 -4.14
N LEU A 179 10.73 -1.37 -3.27
CA LEU A 179 10.70 -2.00 -1.95
C LEU A 179 10.49 -3.52 -2.04
N ALA A 180 9.68 -3.98 -2.98
CA ALA A 180 9.47 -5.41 -3.21
C ALA A 180 10.75 -6.13 -3.66
N LEU A 181 11.63 -5.43 -4.38
CA LEU A 181 12.93 -5.98 -4.83
C LEU A 181 14.07 -5.82 -3.80
N THR A 182 13.92 -4.95 -2.82
CA THR A 182 15.00 -4.63 -1.87
C THR A 182 14.60 -4.91 -0.43
N PHE A 183 13.64 -4.16 0.09
CA PHE A 183 13.26 -4.18 1.50
C PHE A 183 12.49 -5.44 1.89
N THR A 184 11.53 -5.86 1.06
CA THR A 184 10.72 -7.06 1.33
C THR A 184 11.58 -8.33 1.42
N PRO A 185 12.50 -8.63 0.48
CA PRO A 185 13.38 -9.80 0.62
C PRO A 185 14.33 -9.69 1.80
N ALA A 186 14.82 -8.51 2.14
CA ALA A 186 15.63 -8.31 3.34
C ALA A 186 14.85 -8.66 4.62
N LEU A 187 13.58 -8.25 4.70
CA LEU A 187 12.70 -8.64 5.82
C LEU A 187 12.40 -10.15 5.81
N CYS A 188 12.18 -10.77 4.67
CA CYS A 188 11.97 -12.20 4.57
C CYS A 188 13.19 -12.98 5.10
N ALA A 189 14.38 -12.63 4.63
CA ALA A 189 15.62 -13.28 5.06
C ALA A 189 15.92 -13.14 6.56
N THR A 190 15.48 -12.05 7.19
CA THR A 190 15.78 -11.71 8.59
C THR A 190 14.69 -12.08 9.59
N LEU A 191 13.43 -11.90 9.24
CA LEU A 191 12.29 -12.08 10.15
C LEU A 191 11.66 -13.46 10.07
N LEU A 192 11.77 -14.16 8.93
CA LEU A 192 11.20 -15.48 8.78
C LEU A 192 12.02 -16.51 9.55
N LYS A 193 11.34 -17.57 9.97
CA LYS A 193 11.99 -18.73 10.60
C LYS A 193 11.78 -19.94 9.72
N PRO A 194 12.74 -20.91 9.75
CA PRO A 194 12.56 -22.17 9.05
C PRO A 194 11.19 -22.79 9.38
N VAL A 195 10.50 -23.24 8.37
CA VAL A 195 9.21 -23.91 8.51
C VAL A 195 9.49 -25.34 9.01
N PRO A 196 8.98 -25.77 10.18
CA PRO A 196 9.09 -27.16 10.57
C PRO A 196 8.38 -28.03 9.53
N ALA A 197 8.97 -29.18 9.18
CA ALA A 197 8.43 -30.13 8.19
C ALA A 197 7.02 -30.67 8.52
N ASP A 198 6.49 -30.34 9.69
CA ASP A 198 5.22 -30.82 10.24
C ASP A 198 4.00 -29.89 9.94
N HIS A 199 4.11 -29.00 8.93
CA HIS A 199 3.01 -28.11 8.54
C HIS A 199 1.84 -28.84 7.86
N ALA A 200 1.92 -30.15 7.63
CA ALA A 200 0.83 -30.99 7.14
C ALA A 200 -0.24 -31.32 8.22
N ALA A 201 -0.01 -30.95 9.48
CA ALA A 201 -0.99 -31.20 10.54
C ALA A 201 -2.23 -30.30 10.37
N PRO A 202 -3.46 -30.85 10.31
CA PRO A 202 -4.67 -30.08 10.14
C PRO A 202 -4.81 -29.09 11.31
N ARG A 203 -4.74 -27.79 11.02
CA ARG A 203 -4.91 -26.74 12.02
C ARG A 203 -6.30 -26.88 12.65
N ARG A 204 -6.36 -26.96 13.99
CA ARG A 204 -7.60 -27.04 14.78
C ARG A 204 -8.17 -25.63 15.02
N GLY A 205 -9.50 -25.50 15.16
CA GLY A 205 -10.18 -24.25 15.45
C GLY A 205 -10.68 -23.50 14.21
N PHE A 206 -10.80 -22.16 14.33
CA PHE A 206 -11.35 -21.29 13.28
C PHE A 206 -10.63 -21.43 11.93
N PHE A 207 -9.31 -21.46 11.93
CA PHE A 207 -8.52 -21.65 10.71
C PHE A 207 -8.73 -23.03 10.05
N GLY A 208 -8.93 -24.08 10.84
CA GLY A 208 -9.27 -25.41 10.30
C GLY A 208 -10.65 -25.47 9.66
N TRP A 209 -11.62 -24.73 10.22
CA TRP A 209 -12.94 -24.58 9.61
C TRP A 209 -12.87 -23.77 8.31
N PHE A 210 -12.16 -22.64 8.33
CA PHE A 210 -11.95 -21.79 7.16
C PHE A 210 -11.29 -22.55 6.00
N ASN A 211 -10.18 -23.27 6.28
CA ASN A 211 -9.45 -24.03 5.26
C ASN A 211 -10.33 -25.14 4.63
N ARG A 212 -11.14 -25.84 5.43
CA ARG A 212 -12.08 -26.86 4.90
C ARG A 212 -13.15 -26.25 3.99
N ARG A 213 -13.68 -25.08 4.36
CA ARG A 213 -14.68 -24.37 3.52
C ARG A 213 -14.05 -23.87 2.23
N PHE A 214 -12.87 -23.31 2.33
CA PHE A 214 -12.13 -22.79 1.18
C PHE A 214 -11.72 -23.92 0.22
N ALA A 215 -11.17 -25.02 0.72
CA ALA A 215 -10.84 -26.21 -0.09
C ALA A 215 -12.08 -26.81 -0.78
N GLY A 216 -13.24 -26.81 -0.11
CA GLY A 216 -14.50 -27.26 -0.71
C GLY A 216 -14.98 -26.34 -1.86
N LEU A 217 -14.78 -25.05 -1.74
CA LEU A 217 -15.07 -24.06 -2.80
C LEU A 217 -14.11 -24.23 -3.99
N THR A 218 -12.82 -24.32 -3.72
CA THR A 218 -11.79 -24.50 -4.76
C THR A 218 -11.97 -25.81 -5.51
N GLY A 219 -12.29 -26.92 -4.81
CA GLY A 219 -12.58 -28.21 -5.43
C GLY A 219 -13.81 -28.18 -6.34
N ARG A 220 -14.88 -27.44 -5.95
CA ARG A 220 -16.05 -27.23 -6.80
C ARG A 220 -15.73 -26.40 -8.04
N PHE A 221 -14.89 -25.38 -7.90
CA PHE A 221 -14.48 -24.52 -9.03
C PHE A 221 -13.59 -25.28 -10.02
N ALA A 222 -12.67 -26.10 -9.53
CA ALA A 222 -11.81 -26.96 -10.36
C ALA A 222 -12.63 -28.04 -11.09
N GLY A 223 -13.67 -28.59 -10.46
CA GLY A 223 -14.58 -29.59 -11.09
C GLY A 223 -15.56 -29.00 -12.11
N LEU A 224 -15.78 -27.68 -12.14
CA LEU A 224 -16.59 -26.99 -13.15
C LEU A 224 -15.80 -26.67 -14.43
N ASN A 225 -14.47 -26.73 -14.39
CA ASN A 225 -13.57 -26.43 -15.51
C ASN A 225 -12.99 -27.69 -16.19
N GLN A 226 -13.44 -28.87 -15.80
CA GLN A 226 -13.22 -30.15 -16.49
C GLN A 226 -14.49 -30.57 -17.22
#